data_e9cdafd38eec0ebb60a7cf60692e3e90
#
_entry.id   e9cdafd38eec0ebb60a7cf60692e3e90
#
_cell.length_a   1.000
_cell.length_b   1.000
_cell.length_c   1.000
_cell.angle_alpha   90.00
_cell.angle_beta   90.00
_cell.angle_gamma   90.00
#
_symmetry.space_group_name_H-M   'P 1'
#
loop_
_entity.id
_entity.type
_entity.pdbx_description
1 polymer ?
#
loop_
_entity_poly.entity_id
_entity_poly.type
_entity_poly.pdbx_seq_one_letter_code
_entity_poly.pdbx_strand_id
1 'polypeptide(L)'
;MPDVIEVEFHGKDVSDFQLSRLVRASHRKYTVPITAFISDAFIADDTCVGVSFDHSEKREEHHKADGAILRTGKIHSARKEGRFWVLETRDGNYVIGSFMRAVGRGSFLKFLSTGERI
;
A
#
# COMPACT_ATOMS: atom_id res chain seq x y z
N MET A 1 -16.58 -11.97 2.44
CA MET A 1 -16.25 -11.79 2.60
C MET A 1 -15.94 -11.49 2.86
N PRO A 2 -15.87 -11.23 2.62
CA PRO A 2 -15.34 -10.98 2.74
C PRO A 2 -14.77 -10.72 3.25
N ASP A 3 -14.59 -10.77 3.49
CA ASP A 3 -13.97 -10.72 3.91
C ASP A 3 -13.04 -10.73 4.14
N VAL A 4 -13.06 -10.67 4.23
CA VAL A 4 -12.01 -10.63 3.78
C VAL A 4 -10.98 -9.89 4.45
N ILE A 5 -11.12 -8.82 4.69
CA ILE A 5 -10.18 -8.14 5.35
C ILE A 5 -10.65 -8.07 6.67
N GLU A 6 -10.39 -8.94 7.39
CA GLU A 6 -10.81 -9.04 8.54
C GLU A 6 -9.78 -8.68 9.34
N VAL A 7 -9.75 -7.94 9.89
CA VAL A 7 -8.77 -7.40 10.32
C VAL A 7 -8.54 -7.34 11.69
N GLU A 8 -7.78 -8.06 12.13
CA GLU A 8 -7.46 -8.10 13.36
C GLU A 8 -6.19 -7.56 13.36
N PHE A 9 -5.91 -6.52 13.67
CA PHE A 9 -4.68 -6.11 13.43
C PHE A 9 -4.18 -5.41 14.59
N HIS A 10 -3.18 -5.23 14.66
CA HIS A 10 -2.20 -4.89 15.51
C HIS A 10 -2.38 -3.51 15.99
N GLY A 11 -3.43 -3.29 16.62
CA GLY A 11 -3.61 -2.10 17.27
C GLY A 11 -3.96 -0.90 16.46
N LYS A 12 -4.11 -1.06 15.21
CA LYS A 12 -4.47 0.06 14.40
C LYS A 12 -5.80 -0.19 13.81
N ASP A 13 -6.76 0.66 14.11
CA ASP A 13 -8.09 0.49 13.56
C ASP A 13 -8.15 1.02 12.15
N VAL A 14 -8.85 0.36 11.31
CA VAL A 14 -9.07 0.79 9.95
C VAL A 14 -10.42 1.45 9.89
N SER A 15 -10.47 2.67 9.42
CA SER A 15 -11.74 3.37 9.31
C SER A 15 -12.57 2.76 8.17
N ASP A 16 -13.87 3.07 8.14
CA ASP A 16 -14.72 2.57 7.08
C ASP A 16 -14.23 3.06 5.72
N PHE A 17 -13.74 4.29 5.67
CA PHE A 17 -13.23 4.84 4.43
C PHE A 17 -12.01 4.02 3.97
N GLN A 18 -11.08 3.74 4.86
CA GLN A 18 -9.88 3.00 4.51
C GLN A 18 -10.22 1.58 4.08
N LEU A 19 -11.15 0.95 4.78
CA LEU A 19 -11.55 -0.40 4.43
C LEU A 19 -12.20 -0.42 3.05
N SER A 20 -13.07 0.52 2.78
CA SER A 20 -13.73 0.60 1.49
C SER A 20 -12.71 0.75 0.37
N ARG A 21 -11.69 1.55 0.58
CA ARG A 21 -10.65 1.74 -0.43
C ARG A 21 -9.86 0.46 -0.64
N LEU A 22 -9.54 -0.24 0.43
CA LEU A 22 -8.80 -1.50 0.31
C LEU A 22 -9.60 -2.54 -0.47
N VAL A 23 -10.90 -2.62 -0.19
CA VAL A 23 -11.74 -3.57 -0.89
C VAL A 23 -11.79 -3.25 -2.38
N ARG A 24 -11.97 -1.98 -2.71
CA ARG A 24 -12.01 -1.60 -4.12
C ARG A 24 -10.69 -1.86 -4.80
N ALA A 25 -9.59 -1.57 -4.12
CA ALA A 25 -8.27 -1.78 -4.71
C ALA A 25 -8.04 -3.26 -4.96
N SER A 26 -8.46 -4.12 -4.04
CA SER A 26 -8.20 -5.54 -4.16
C SER A 26 -9.02 -6.20 -5.24
N HIS A 27 -10.14 -5.58 -5.64
CA HIS A 27 -11.00 -6.19 -6.64
C HIS A 27 -10.67 -5.73 -8.06
N ARG A 28 -9.65 -4.94 -8.22
CA ARG A 28 -9.28 -4.46 -9.51
C ARG A 28 -8.14 -5.29 -10.07
N LYS A 29 -8.04 -5.41 -11.38
CA LYS A 29 -6.92 -6.10 -12.00
C LYS A 29 -5.84 -5.10 -12.33
N TYR A 30 -4.60 -5.47 -12.12
CA TYR A 30 -3.46 -4.60 -12.37
C TYR A 30 -2.57 -5.20 -13.45
N THR A 31 -1.73 -4.38 -14.04
CA THR A 31 -0.87 -4.82 -15.12
C THR A 31 0.33 -5.60 -14.63
N VAL A 32 0.56 -5.61 -13.32
CA VAL A 32 1.64 -6.38 -12.71
C VAL A 32 1.08 -7.16 -11.54
N PRO A 33 1.75 -8.22 -11.11
CA PRO A 33 1.30 -8.95 -9.92
C PRO A 33 1.47 -8.06 -8.70
N ILE A 34 0.51 -8.07 -7.80
CA ILE A 34 0.54 -7.21 -6.62
C ILE A 34 0.99 -8.00 -5.40
N THR A 35 1.98 -7.48 -4.70
CA THR A 35 2.53 -8.11 -3.53
C THR A 35 1.69 -7.79 -2.29
N ALA A 36 1.26 -6.57 -2.14
CA ALA A 36 0.45 -6.18 -0.99
C ALA A 36 -0.24 -4.86 -1.27
N PHE A 37 -1.26 -4.56 -0.46
CA PHE A 37 -2.00 -3.31 -0.53
C PHE A 37 -1.66 -2.52 0.73
N ILE A 38 -1.45 -1.23 0.61
CA ILE A 38 -0.98 -0.42 1.72
C ILE A 38 -1.99 0.65 2.08
N SER A 39 -2.34 0.73 3.34
CA SER A 39 -3.22 1.76 3.87
C SER A 39 -2.38 2.71 4.72
N ASP A 40 -2.81 3.94 4.86
CA ASP A 40 -2.11 4.94 5.65
C ASP A 40 -0.69 5.14 5.15
N ALA A 41 -0.52 5.19 3.85
CA ALA A 41 0.80 5.22 3.26
C ALA A 41 1.45 6.60 3.32
N PHE A 42 2.75 6.61 3.48
CA PHE A 42 3.52 7.84 3.27
C PHE A 42 4.90 7.44 2.71
N ILE A 43 5.58 8.40 2.12
CA ILE A 43 6.87 8.13 1.50
C ILE A 43 7.99 8.68 2.36
N ALA A 44 9.00 7.85 2.59
CA ALA A 44 10.18 8.26 3.34
C ALA A 44 11.40 7.66 2.66
N ASP A 45 12.37 8.49 2.32
CA ASP A 45 13.60 8.00 1.69
C ASP A 45 13.36 7.12 0.48
N ASP A 46 12.44 7.54 -0.35
CA ASP A 46 12.10 6.83 -1.59
C ASP A 46 11.53 5.44 -1.34
N THR A 47 11.04 5.17 -0.15
CA THR A 47 10.33 3.94 0.15
C THR A 47 8.93 4.30 0.60
N CYS A 48 8.03 3.34 0.59
CA CYS A 48 6.68 3.56 1.06
C CYS A 48 6.50 2.84 2.38
N VAL A 49 5.93 3.53 3.36
CA VAL A 49 5.66 2.94 4.66
C VAL A 49 4.16 2.99 4.90
N GLY A 50 3.61 1.97 5.47
CA GLY A 50 2.19 1.97 5.78
C GLY A 50 1.76 0.66 6.39
N VAL A 51 0.47 0.45 6.44
CA VAL A 51 -0.11 -0.75 7.03
C VAL A 51 -0.46 -1.68 5.89
N SER A 52 0.07 -2.90 5.90
CA SER A 52 -0.10 -3.79 4.76
C SER A 52 -1.28 -4.72 4.93
N PHE A 53 -1.89 -5.06 3.80
CA PHE A 53 -3.00 -5.98 3.77
C PHE A 53 -2.84 -6.90 2.57
N ASP A 54 -3.28 -8.11 2.75
CA ASP A 54 -3.31 -9.12 1.69
C ASP A 54 -1.94 -9.33 1.05
N HIS A 55 -0.90 -9.35 1.87
CA HIS A 55 0.45 -9.58 1.39
C HIS A 55 0.54 -11.01 0.86
N SER A 56 1.18 -11.19 -0.26
CA SER A 56 1.27 -12.48 -0.90
C SER A 56 2.00 -13.51 -0.06
N GLU A 57 2.85 -13.07 0.87
CA GLU A 57 3.59 -13.98 1.73
C GLU A 57 3.15 -13.97 3.17
N LYS A 58 1.97 -13.46 3.45
CA LYS A 58 1.54 -13.29 4.84
C LYS A 58 1.41 -14.60 5.60
N ARG A 59 1.25 -15.70 4.92
CA ARG A 59 1.12 -16.96 5.62
C ARG A 59 2.45 -17.48 6.10
N GLU A 60 3.52 -16.99 5.54
CA GLU A 60 4.81 -17.47 5.89
C GLU A 60 5.56 -16.59 6.86
N GLU A 61 5.22 -15.34 6.95
CA GLU A 61 5.93 -14.42 7.81
C GLU A 61 4.96 -13.55 8.58
N HIS A 62 5.05 -13.57 9.89
CA HIS A 62 4.16 -12.81 10.72
C HIS A 62 4.18 -11.31 10.46
N HIS A 63 5.33 -10.74 10.14
CA HIS A 63 5.38 -9.31 9.93
C HIS A 63 4.73 -8.91 8.61
N LYS A 64 4.25 -9.88 7.85
CA LYS A 64 3.53 -9.59 6.62
C LYS A 64 2.04 -9.87 6.75
N ALA A 65 1.57 -10.07 7.98
CA ALA A 65 0.16 -10.29 8.22
C ALA A 65 -0.63 -9.02 7.99
N ASP A 66 -1.91 -9.16 7.77
CA ASP A 66 -2.80 -8.02 7.61
C ASP A 66 -2.69 -7.12 8.82
N GLY A 67 -2.52 -5.85 8.61
CA GLY A 67 -2.39 -4.88 9.69
C GLY A 67 -0.99 -4.63 10.14
N ALA A 68 -0.01 -5.36 9.60
CA ALA A 68 1.37 -5.15 10.00
C ALA A 68 1.96 -3.92 9.34
N ILE A 69 2.89 -3.27 9.98
CA ILE A 69 3.58 -2.13 9.38
C ILE A 69 4.57 -2.66 8.37
N LEU A 70 4.57 -2.07 7.20
CA LEU A 70 5.44 -2.48 6.13
C LEU A 70 6.22 -1.31 5.59
N ARG A 71 7.47 -1.55 5.26
CA ARG A 71 8.28 -0.56 4.53
C ARG A 71 8.77 -1.26 3.29
N THR A 72 8.51 -0.69 2.13
CA THR A 72 8.91 -1.30 0.87
C THR A 72 10.38 -1.06 0.61
N GLY A 73 10.91 -1.71 -0.41
CA GLY A 73 12.21 -1.34 -0.94
C GLY A 73 12.09 -0.02 -1.67
N LYS A 74 13.19 0.41 -2.26
CA LYS A 74 13.19 1.67 -2.98
C LYS A 74 12.25 1.62 -4.15
N ILE A 75 11.48 2.68 -4.36
CA ILE A 75 10.49 2.74 -5.41
C ILE A 75 11.19 3.07 -6.72
N HIS A 76 11.00 2.21 -7.72
CA HIS A 76 11.55 2.42 -9.04
C HIS A 76 10.57 3.17 -9.92
N SER A 77 9.31 2.90 -9.78
CA SER A 77 8.32 3.60 -10.59
C SER A 77 7.00 3.67 -9.85
N ALA A 78 6.21 4.65 -10.22
CA ALA A 78 4.89 4.83 -9.64
C ALA A 78 3.97 5.21 -10.78
N ARG A 79 2.86 4.49 -10.93
CA ARG A 79 1.90 4.84 -11.97
C ARG A 79 0.49 4.63 -11.44
N LYS A 80 -0.44 5.37 -11.99
CA LYS A 80 -1.80 5.27 -11.56
C LYS A 80 -2.55 4.30 -12.45
N GLU A 81 -3.21 3.35 -11.87
CA GLU A 81 -4.05 2.42 -12.61
C GLU A 81 -5.46 2.55 -12.05
N GLY A 82 -6.34 3.15 -12.81
CA GLY A 82 -7.66 3.46 -12.33
C GLY A 82 -7.57 4.55 -11.28
N ARG A 83 -8.02 4.25 -10.09
CA ARG A 83 -8.00 5.21 -9.01
C ARG A 83 -6.88 5.00 -8.03
N PHE A 84 -6.03 4.04 -8.28
CA PHE A 84 -5.03 3.65 -7.29
C PHE A 84 -3.63 3.73 -7.87
N TRP A 85 -2.68 4.10 -7.02
CA TRP A 85 -1.29 4.17 -7.43
C TRP A 85 -0.62 2.82 -7.20
N VAL A 86 0.16 2.39 -8.19
CA VAL A 86 0.92 1.16 -8.12
C VAL A 86 2.38 1.53 -8.04
N LEU A 87 3.06 1.02 -7.02
CA LEU A 87 4.49 1.30 -6.82
C LEU A 87 5.27 0.03 -7.15
N GLU A 88 6.27 0.16 -8.01
CA GLU A 88 7.13 -0.97 -8.31
C GLU A 88 8.43 -0.77 -7.57
N THR A 89 8.83 -1.73 -6.79
CA THR A 89 10.04 -1.64 -6.00
C THR A 89 10.87 -2.88 -6.26
N ARG A 90 12.06 -2.90 -5.70
CA ARG A 90 12.91 -4.05 -5.85
C ARG A 90 12.28 -5.32 -5.30
N ASP A 91 11.56 -5.23 -4.19
CA ASP A 91 11.04 -6.41 -3.54
C ASP A 91 9.57 -6.68 -3.80
N GLY A 92 8.96 -5.97 -4.68
CA GLY A 92 7.57 -6.26 -5.01
C GLY A 92 6.83 -5.06 -5.55
N ASN A 93 5.56 -5.27 -5.84
CA ASN A 93 4.69 -4.24 -6.38
C ASN A 93 3.57 -4.00 -5.39
N TYR A 94 3.32 -2.76 -5.06
CA TYR A 94 2.39 -2.41 -4.01
C TYR A 94 1.35 -1.43 -4.49
N VAL A 95 0.13 -1.56 -4.01
CA VAL A 95 -0.94 -0.65 -4.36
C VAL A 95 -1.24 0.21 -3.13
N ILE A 96 -1.32 1.52 -3.31
CA ILE A 96 -1.67 2.40 -2.22
C ILE A 96 -3.18 2.51 -2.17
N GLY A 97 -3.76 2.00 -1.09
CA GLY A 97 -5.20 2.10 -0.88
C GLY A 97 -5.60 3.44 -0.30
N SER A 98 -4.79 3.97 0.60
CA SER A 98 -5.05 5.28 1.18
C SER A 98 -3.76 5.88 1.70
N PHE A 99 -3.75 7.19 1.89
CA PHE A 99 -2.59 7.90 2.41
C PHE A 99 -2.78 8.24 3.88
N MET A 100 -1.68 8.31 4.61
CA MET A 100 -1.72 8.71 5.99
C MET A 100 -2.23 10.14 6.08
N ARG A 101 -3.15 10.37 7.02
CA ARG A 101 -3.72 11.67 7.18
C ARG A 101 -2.65 12.70 7.45
N ALA A 102 -2.82 13.86 6.93
CA ALA A 102 -1.96 15.03 7.11
C ALA A 102 -0.64 14.99 6.34
N VAL A 103 0.06 13.86 6.26
CA VAL A 103 1.37 13.87 5.63
C VAL A 103 1.53 12.94 4.45
N GLY A 104 0.68 11.93 4.35
CA GLY A 104 0.90 10.88 3.35
C GLY A 104 0.86 11.37 1.91
N ARG A 105 -0.23 12.04 1.55
CA ARG A 105 -0.39 12.47 0.17
C ARG A 105 0.70 13.50 -0.19
N GLY A 106 1.00 14.41 0.71
CA GLY A 106 2.04 15.41 0.44
C GLY A 106 3.40 14.77 0.22
N SER A 107 3.73 13.76 1.02
CA SER A 107 5.02 13.09 0.87
C SER A 107 5.10 12.38 -0.49
N PHE A 108 3.98 11.82 -0.95
CA PHE A 108 3.94 11.14 -2.21
C PHE A 108 4.07 12.13 -3.37
N LEU A 109 3.36 13.25 -3.29
CA LEU A 109 3.44 14.26 -4.34
C LEU A 109 4.85 14.84 -4.44
N LYS A 110 5.51 15.00 -3.30
CA LYS A 110 6.86 15.46 -3.30
C LYS A 110 7.78 14.44 -3.97
N PHE A 111 7.57 13.17 -3.69
CA PHE A 111 8.32 12.10 -4.32
C PHE A 111 8.17 12.16 -5.83
N LEU A 112 6.94 12.31 -6.30
CA LEU A 112 6.69 12.35 -7.74
C LEU A 112 7.37 13.57 -8.37
N SER A 113 7.41 14.68 -7.65
CA SER A 113 7.94 15.89 -8.24
C SER A 113 9.47 15.88 -8.38
N THR A 114 10.16 14.94 -7.78
CA THR A 114 11.59 14.84 -7.99
C THR A 114 11.89 14.37 -9.39
N GLY A 115 10.87 13.72 -10.02
CA GLY A 115 10.96 13.47 -11.44
C GLY A 115 11.78 12.38 -11.95
N GLU A 116 12.69 11.90 -11.21
CA GLU A 116 13.45 10.91 -11.75
C GLU A 116 12.92 9.60 -11.81
N ARG A 117 11.85 9.32 -11.15
CA ARG A 117 11.34 7.99 -11.06
C ARG A 117 10.17 7.74 -11.88
N ILE A 118 9.73 8.69 -12.60
CA ILE A 118 8.51 8.48 -13.32
C ILE A 118 8.74 8.39 -14.75
#